data_df03633a0d8dde3cbe603b14f0ce2245
#
_entry.id   df03633a0d8dde3cbe603b14f0ce2245
#
_cell.length_a   1.000
_cell.length_b   1.000
_cell.length_c   1.000
_cell.angle_alpha   90.00
_cell.angle_beta   90.00
_cell.angle_gamma   90.00
#
_symmetry.space_group_name_H-M   'P 1'
#
loop_
_entity.id
_entity.type
_entity.pdbx_description
1 polymer ?
#
loop_
_entity_poly.entity_id
_entity_poly.type
_entity_poly.pdbx_seq_one_letter_code
_entity_poly.pdbx_strand_id
1 'polypeptide(L)'
;MSNQNPIVTIEMENGDIMKAELYPEIAPNTVNNFISLIKKGYYDGVIFHRVIPGFMIQGGDPDGTGMGGPGYSIKGEFSQNGFKNDLKHTPGVLSMARTMIPDSAGSQFFIMHETSPHLDGAYAAFGKLIEGLEVVDKIARVRTDYSDRPMEEQKMAKVTVETFGVDYPEPEKC
;
A
#
# COMPACT_ATOMS: atom_id res chain seq x y z
N MET A 1 26.42 6.06 -9.89
CA MET A 1 25.48 6.89 -9.15
C MET A 1 24.22 6.09 -8.82
N SER A 2 23.91 6.01 -7.56
CA SER A 2 22.70 5.28 -7.18
C SER A 2 21.48 6.14 -7.47
N ASN A 3 20.44 5.51 -8.01
CA ASN A 3 19.16 6.17 -8.20
C ASN A 3 18.47 6.31 -6.85
N GLN A 4 17.77 7.42 -6.67
CA GLN A 4 16.93 7.59 -5.50
C GLN A 4 15.68 6.73 -5.66
N ASN A 5 15.27 6.09 -4.58
CA ASN A 5 14.02 5.34 -4.57
C ASN A 5 12.83 6.29 -4.74
N PRO A 6 11.75 5.84 -5.38
CA PRO A 6 10.56 6.70 -5.55
C PRO A 6 9.95 7.06 -4.21
N ILE A 7 9.42 8.27 -4.11
CA ILE A 7 8.73 8.77 -2.92
C ILE A 7 7.26 9.02 -3.28
N VAL A 8 6.37 8.37 -2.56
CA VAL A 8 4.93 8.54 -2.70
C VAL A 8 4.44 9.53 -1.66
N THR A 9 3.59 10.46 -2.07
CA THR A 9 2.92 11.38 -1.15
C THR A 9 1.42 11.08 -1.19
N ILE A 10 0.86 10.75 -0.03
CA ILE A 10 -0.57 10.53 0.15
C ILE A 10 -1.12 11.72 0.92
N GLU A 11 -1.96 12.52 0.27
CA GLU A 11 -2.63 13.65 0.90
C GLU A 11 -4.07 13.25 1.24
N MET A 12 -4.40 13.30 2.52
CA MET A 12 -5.75 12.99 2.97
C MET A 12 -6.67 14.20 2.79
N GLU A 13 -7.96 13.96 2.73
CA GLU A 13 -8.96 15.02 2.54
C GLU A 13 -8.90 16.11 3.61
N ASN A 14 -8.49 15.74 4.82
CA ASN A 14 -8.35 16.70 5.93
C ASN A 14 -7.03 17.48 5.90
N GLY A 15 -6.17 17.23 4.90
CA GLY A 15 -4.87 17.89 4.77
C GLY A 15 -3.70 17.14 5.39
N ASP A 16 -3.93 16.03 6.06
CA ASP A 16 -2.85 15.21 6.62
C ASP A 16 -2.04 14.57 5.48
N ILE A 17 -0.74 14.46 5.66
CA ILE A 17 0.17 13.95 4.64
C ILE A 17 1.00 12.78 5.18
N MET A 18 1.07 11.72 4.36
CA MET A 18 1.98 10.60 4.58
C MET A 18 2.92 10.50 3.39
N LYS A 19 4.21 10.27 3.65
CA LYS A 19 5.19 10.05 2.58
C LYS A 19 5.87 8.72 2.77
N ALA A 20 6.01 7.97 1.69
CA ALA A 20 6.59 6.63 1.71
C ALA A 20 7.69 6.51 0.68
N GLU A 21 8.76 5.83 1.06
CA GLU A 21 9.80 5.41 0.13
C GLU A 21 9.46 4.01 -0.37
N LEU A 22 9.48 3.81 -1.69
CA LEU A 22 9.26 2.51 -2.29
C LEU A 22 10.59 1.82 -2.56
N TYR A 23 10.60 0.49 -2.51
CA TYR A 23 11.83 -0.31 -2.65
C TYR A 23 11.78 -1.19 -3.90
N PRO A 24 12.15 -0.65 -5.09
CA PRO A 24 12.14 -1.44 -6.33
C PRO A 24 13.06 -2.66 -6.28
N GLU A 25 14.13 -2.59 -5.46
CA GLU A 25 15.06 -3.71 -5.30
C GLU A 25 14.42 -4.90 -4.58
N ILE A 26 13.44 -4.62 -3.73
CA ILE A 26 12.79 -5.65 -2.90
C ILE A 26 11.62 -6.27 -3.64
N ALA A 27 10.77 -5.45 -4.26
CA ALA A 27 9.55 -5.91 -4.93
C ALA A 27 9.34 -5.11 -6.22
N PRO A 28 10.13 -5.41 -7.26
CA PRO A 28 10.16 -4.57 -8.48
C PRO A 28 8.83 -4.49 -9.22
N ASN A 29 8.15 -5.60 -9.44
CA ASN A 29 6.88 -5.57 -10.15
C ASN A 29 5.77 -4.92 -9.32
N THR A 30 5.80 -5.14 -8.01
CA THR A 30 4.85 -4.51 -7.08
C THR A 30 5.01 -3.00 -7.10
N VAL A 31 6.25 -2.51 -7.07
CA VAL A 31 6.54 -1.07 -7.15
C VAL A 31 6.10 -0.51 -8.50
N ASN A 32 6.41 -1.20 -9.60
CA ASN A 32 5.97 -0.78 -10.93
C ASN A 32 4.44 -0.64 -11.00
N ASN A 33 3.73 -1.61 -10.44
CA ASN A 33 2.27 -1.60 -10.39
C ASN A 33 1.73 -0.41 -9.59
N PHE A 34 2.28 -0.19 -8.42
CA PHE A 34 1.85 0.89 -7.54
C PHE A 34 2.06 2.25 -8.20
N ILE A 35 3.24 2.46 -8.79
CA ILE A 35 3.57 3.71 -9.50
C ILE A 35 2.64 3.90 -10.70
N SER A 36 2.39 2.84 -11.48
CA SER A 36 1.49 2.90 -12.63
C SER A 36 0.11 3.38 -12.22
N LEU A 37 -0.45 2.80 -11.16
CA LEU A 37 -1.77 3.17 -10.66
C LEU A 37 -1.80 4.62 -10.16
N ILE A 38 -0.76 5.05 -9.45
CA ILE A 38 -0.66 6.43 -8.98
C ILE A 38 -0.66 7.41 -10.15
N LYS A 39 0.13 7.13 -11.18
CA LYS A 39 0.24 8.03 -12.34
C LYS A 39 -1.06 8.14 -13.12
N LYS A 40 -1.91 7.13 -13.05
CA LYS A 40 -3.23 7.14 -13.68
C LYS A 40 -4.30 7.82 -12.85
N GLY A 41 -3.95 8.33 -11.66
CA GLY A 41 -4.91 8.93 -10.74
C GLY A 41 -5.83 7.93 -10.07
N TYR A 42 -5.47 6.65 -10.11
CA TYR A 42 -6.32 5.55 -9.63
C TYR A 42 -6.69 5.67 -8.16
N TYR A 43 -5.75 6.13 -7.34
CA TYR A 43 -5.95 6.22 -5.89
C TYR A 43 -6.60 7.53 -5.43
N ASP A 44 -6.76 8.51 -6.32
CA ASP A 44 -7.37 9.78 -5.94
C ASP A 44 -8.84 9.56 -5.59
N GLY A 45 -9.24 9.99 -4.39
CA GLY A 45 -10.59 9.82 -3.90
C GLY A 45 -10.91 8.44 -3.31
N VAL A 46 -9.92 7.57 -3.21
CA VAL A 46 -10.09 6.20 -2.67
C VAL A 46 -9.91 6.23 -1.15
N ILE A 47 -10.70 5.41 -0.44
CA ILE A 47 -10.71 5.41 1.03
C ILE A 47 -9.87 4.28 1.63
N PHE A 48 -9.53 4.45 2.91
CA PHE A 48 -9.09 3.34 3.75
C PHE A 48 -10.35 2.68 4.30
N HIS A 49 -10.74 1.57 3.70
CA HIS A 49 -12.02 0.93 4.00
C HIS A 49 -11.97 -0.04 5.18
N ARG A 50 -10.76 -0.38 5.65
CA ARG A 50 -10.58 -1.30 6.76
C ARG A 50 -9.39 -0.85 7.60
N VAL A 51 -9.62 -0.55 8.88
CA VAL A 51 -8.55 -0.14 9.79
C VAL A 51 -8.66 -0.93 11.09
N ILE A 52 -7.52 -1.39 11.58
CA ILE A 52 -7.45 -2.15 12.83
C ILE A 52 -6.31 -1.58 13.68
N PRO A 53 -6.61 -0.89 14.78
CA PRO A 53 -5.55 -0.36 15.65
C PRO A 53 -4.70 -1.52 16.19
N GLY A 54 -3.39 -1.29 16.26
CA GLY A 54 -2.45 -2.33 16.64
C GLY A 54 -2.09 -3.28 15.51
N PHE A 55 -2.62 -3.08 14.31
CA PHE A 55 -2.35 -3.93 13.15
C PHE A 55 -2.02 -3.09 11.91
N MET A 56 -3.04 -2.60 11.17
CA MET A 56 -2.79 -1.91 9.91
C MET A 56 -3.97 -1.04 9.49
N ILE A 57 -3.75 -0.20 8.46
CA ILE A 57 -4.82 0.48 7.72
C ILE A 57 -4.77 -0.01 6.28
N GLN A 58 -5.92 -0.37 5.72
CA GLN A 58 -6.00 -0.96 4.38
C GLN A 58 -6.89 -0.11 3.47
N GLY A 59 -6.41 0.14 2.26
CA GLY A 59 -7.16 0.88 1.25
C GLY A 59 -6.77 0.47 -0.15
N GLY A 60 -7.11 1.31 -1.13
CA GLY A 60 -6.73 1.06 -2.52
C GLY A 60 -7.79 0.38 -3.36
N ASP A 61 -8.98 0.12 -2.80
CA ASP A 61 -10.10 -0.41 -3.56
C ASP A 61 -10.97 0.76 -4.04
N PRO A 62 -11.10 0.99 -5.36
CA PRO A 62 -11.89 2.13 -5.86
C PRO A 62 -13.38 2.02 -5.48
N ASP A 63 -13.87 0.82 -5.22
CA ASP A 63 -15.26 0.60 -4.78
C ASP A 63 -15.43 0.72 -3.28
N GLY A 64 -14.33 0.73 -2.52
CA GLY A 64 -14.37 0.86 -1.06
C GLY A 64 -15.01 -0.32 -0.33
N THR A 65 -15.12 -1.47 -0.98
CA THR A 65 -15.81 -2.65 -0.41
C THR A 65 -14.86 -3.75 0.05
N GLY A 66 -13.61 -3.69 -0.39
CA GLY A 66 -12.64 -4.77 -0.20
C GLY A 66 -12.63 -5.78 -1.34
N MET A 67 -13.54 -5.63 -2.30
CA MET A 67 -13.71 -6.58 -3.41
C MET A 67 -13.23 -6.01 -4.75
N GLY A 68 -13.00 -4.71 -4.84
CA GLY A 68 -12.63 -4.06 -6.08
C GLY A 68 -11.13 -4.08 -6.37
N GLY A 69 -10.78 -3.76 -7.61
CA GLY A 69 -9.39 -3.72 -8.04
C GLY A 69 -9.28 -3.19 -9.47
N PRO A 70 -8.08 -3.24 -10.05
CA PRO A 70 -7.81 -2.61 -11.35
C PRO A 70 -8.20 -3.48 -12.56
N GLY A 71 -8.79 -4.64 -12.33
CA GLY A 71 -9.18 -5.54 -13.41
C GLY A 71 -8.09 -6.54 -13.81
N TYR A 72 -7.03 -6.62 -13.03
CA TYR A 72 -5.93 -7.57 -13.25
C TYR A 72 -5.27 -7.88 -11.91
N SER A 73 -4.40 -8.90 -11.91
CA SER A 73 -3.59 -9.25 -10.73
C SER A 73 -2.12 -9.26 -11.11
N ILE A 74 -1.26 -9.25 -10.11
CA ILE A 74 0.19 -9.38 -10.27
C ILE A 74 0.71 -10.55 -9.43
N LYS A 75 1.86 -11.09 -9.80
CA LYS A 75 2.51 -12.14 -9.02
C LYS A 75 2.89 -11.63 -7.64
N GLY A 76 2.71 -12.45 -6.63
CA GLY A 76 3.08 -12.13 -5.27
C GLY A 76 4.59 -12.19 -5.06
N GLU A 77 5.19 -11.05 -4.80
CA GLU A 77 6.64 -10.95 -4.59
C GLU A 77 6.97 -11.09 -3.11
N PHE A 78 6.78 -12.30 -2.60
CA PHE A 78 7.03 -12.63 -1.20
C PHE A 78 7.61 -14.03 -1.06
N SER A 79 8.32 -14.29 0.02
CA SER A 79 9.15 -15.47 0.18
C SER A 79 8.38 -16.80 0.08
N GLN A 80 7.17 -16.86 0.65
CA GLN A 80 6.35 -18.07 0.57
C GLN A 80 5.88 -18.39 -0.87
N ASN A 81 5.99 -17.42 -1.77
CA ASN A 81 5.65 -17.58 -3.18
C ASN A 81 6.90 -17.75 -4.06
N GLY A 82 8.03 -18.07 -3.45
CA GLY A 82 9.27 -18.31 -4.18
C GLY A 82 10.03 -17.07 -4.61
N PHE A 83 9.67 -15.91 -4.11
CA PHE A 83 10.33 -14.64 -4.42
C PHE A 83 10.97 -14.08 -3.17
N LYS A 84 12.29 -13.93 -3.16
CA LYS A 84 12.98 -13.42 -1.97
C LYS A 84 12.52 -12.01 -1.62
N ASN A 85 11.99 -11.84 -0.43
CA ASN A 85 11.57 -10.55 0.11
C ASN A 85 11.75 -10.58 1.62
N ASP A 86 12.79 -9.91 2.11
CA ASP A 86 13.17 -9.93 3.52
C ASP A 86 12.64 -8.72 4.29
N LEU A 87 11.83 -7.87 3.68
CA LEU A 87 11.28 -6.69 4.36
C LEU A 87 10.28 -7.12 5.42
N LYS A 88 10.55 -6.75 6.65
CA LYS A 88 9.69 -7.08 7.79
C LYS A 88 8.51 -6.11 7.88
N HIS A 89 7.37 -6.62 8.35
CA HIS A 89 6.16 -5.80 8.51
C HIS A 89 6.21 -5.05 9.85
N THR A 90 6.99 -3.98 9.87
CA THR A 90 7.14 -3.08 11.02
C THR A 90 6.31 -1.80 10.80
N PRO A 91 6.13 -0.93 11.83
CA PRO A 91 5.30 0.27 11.65
C PRO A 91 5.71 1.10 10.43
N GLY A 92 4.72 1.46 9.62
CA GLY A 92 4.91 2.29 8.43
C GLY A 92 5.20 1.52 7.16
N VAL A 93 5.40 0.20 7.22
CA VAL A 93 5.67 -0.61 6.01
C VAL A 93 4.40 -0.70 5.15
N LEU A 94 4.58 -0.51 3.83
CA LEU A 94 3.52 -0.71 2.85
C LEU A 94 3.64 -2.12 2.27
N SER A 95 2.51 -2.82 2.18
CA SER A 95 2.45 -4.18 1.68
C SER A 95 1.16 -4.37 0.88
N MET A 96 1.18 -5.32 -0.07
CA MET A 96 0.00 -5.54 -0.92
C MET A 96 -1.00 -6.47 -0.24
N ALA A 97 -2.25 -6.05 -0.21
CA ALA A 97 -3.34 -6.92 0.19
C ALA A 97 -3.64 -7.90 -0.95
N ARG A 98 -4.10 -9.09 -0.61
CA ARG A 98 -4.46 -10.14 -1.57
C ARG A 98 -5.47 -11.08 -0.95
N THR A 99 -6.06 -11.93 -1.79
CA THR A 99 -6.89 -13.03 -1.33
C THR A 99 -6.00 -14.20 -0.88
N MET A 100 -6.59 -15.36 -0.62
CA MET A 100 -5.84 -16.57 -0.30
C MET A 100 -4.93 -17.03 -1.45
N ILE A 101 -5.23 -16.60 -2.68
CA ILE A 101 -4.43 -16.91 -3.86
C ILE A 101 -3.18 -16.04 -3.86
N PRO A 102 -1.96 -16.62 -3.92
CA PRO A 102 -0.72 -15.84 -3.85
C PRO A 102 -0.57 -14.77 -4.93
N ASP A 103 -1.06 -15.02 -6.14
CA ASP A 103 -0.93 -14.11 -7.28
C ASP A 103 -2.21 -13.31 -7.53
N SER A 104 -2.86 -12.85 -6.46
CA SER A 104 -4.15 -12.15 -6.54
C SER A 104 -4.10 -10.67 -6.17
N ALA A 105 -2.93 -10.12 -5.88
CA ALA A 105 -2.81 -8.70 -5.57
C ALA A 105 -3.13 -7.85 -6.80
N GLY A 106 -3.78 -6.71 -6.58
CA GLY A 106 -4.13 -5.78 -7.65
C GLY A 106 -3.81 -4.35 -7.25
N SER A 107 -4.74 -3.67 -6.58
CA SER A 107 -4.55 -2.28 -6.15
C SER A 107 -4.62 -2.08 -4.65
N GLN A 108 -5.24 -3.00 -3.92
CA GLN A 108 -5.38 -2.82 -2.48
C GLN A 108 -4.05 -3.01 -1.77
N PHE A 109 -3.77 -2.12 -0.83
CA PHE A 109 -2.55 -2.16 -0.04
C PHE A 109 -2.87 -1.81 1.41
N PHE A 110 -1.94 -2.13 2.29
CA PHE A 110 -2.07 -1.73 3.68
C PHE A 110 -0.77 -1.12 4.18
N ILE A 111 -0.91 -0.26 5.19
CA ILE A 111 0.21 0.40 5.86
C ILE A 111 0.19 -0.10 7.30
N MET A 112 1.32 -0.60 7.77
CA MET A 112 1.40 -1.17 9.11
C MET A 112 1.29 -0.11 10.18
N HIS A 113 0.44 -0.36 11.17
CA HIS A 113 0.35 0.45 12.38
C HIS A 113 1.34 -0.06 13.43
N GLU A 114 1.38 -1.36 13.62
CA GLU A 114 2.32 -2.03 14.54
C GLU A 114 2.96 -3.23 13.87
N THR A 115 4.01 -3.77 14.49
CA THR A 115 4.74 -4.92 13.94
C THR A 115 3.87 -6.17 13.95
N SER A 116 3.83 -6.89 12.81
CA SER A 116 3.08 -8.13 12.67
C SER A 116 3.96 -9.18 11.99
N PRO A 117 4.76 -9.92 12.77
CA PRO A 117 5.71 -10.90 12.20
C PRO A 117 5.07 -12.01 11.38
N HIS A 118 3.82 -12.35 11.65
CA HIS A 118 3.12 -13.40 10.91
C HIS A 118 2.88 -13.05 9.45
N LEU A 119 3.02 -11.78 9.06
CA LEU A 119 2.89 -11.34 7.67
C LEU A 119 4.21 -11.46 6.91
N ASP A 120 5.33 -11.53 7.62
CA ASP A 120 6.66 -11.56 7.00
C ASP A 120 6.80 -12.82 6.13
N GLY A 121 7.23 -12.60 4.88
CA GLY A 121 7.36 -13.70 3.93
C GLY A 121 6.05 -14.17 3.31
N ALA A 122 4.88 -13.68 3.78
CA ALA A 122 3.56 -14.10 3.30
C ALA A 122 2.87 -13.02 2.47
N TYR A 123 3.36 -11.79 2.50
CA TYR A 123 2.80 -10.66 1.76
C TYR A 123 3.93 -9.85 1.13
N ALA A 124 3.61 -9.19 0.01
CA ALA A 124 4.59 -8.43 -0.75
C ALA A 124 4.79 -7.03 -0.17
N ALA A 125 5.64 -6.92 0.84
CA ALA A 125 6.05 -5.63 1.38
C ALA A 125 6.94 -4.93 0.36
N PHE A 126 6.70 -3.63 0.12
CA PHE A 126 7.37 -2.93 -0.98
C PHE A 126 7.78 -1.50 -0.68
N GLY A 127 7.53 -1.01 0.50
CA GLY A 127 7.89 0.37 0.88
C GLY A 127 7.73 0.62 2.35
N LYS A 128 8.06 1.84 2.78
CA LYS A 128 7.95 2.23 4.19
C LYS A 128 7.77 3.74 4.30
N LEU A 129 6.94 4.18 5.24
CA LEU A 129 6.76 5.60 5.51
C LEU A 129 8.05 6.24 5.99
N ILE A 130 8.35 7.41 5.46
CA ILE A 130 9.42 8.30 5.93
C ILE A 130 8.86 9.50 6.68
N GLU A 131 7.58 9.79 6.48
CA GLU A 131 6.83 10.84 7.21
C GLU A 131 5.40 10.41 7.37
N GLY A 132 4.76 10.83 8.47
CA GLY A 132 3.31 10.65 8.64
C GLY A 132 2.92 9.41 9.41
N LEU A 133 3.82 8.81 10.17
CA LEU A 133 3.46 7.65 11.01
C LEU A 133 2.36 8.01 12.01
N GLU A 134 2.36 9.24 12.51
CA GLU A 134 1.30 9.74 13.38
C GLU A 134 -0.06 9.83 12.66
N VAL A 135 -0.05 9.99 11.34
CA VAL A 135 -1.27 9.98 10.54
C VAL A 135 -1.83 8.56 10.45
N VAL A 136 -0.97 7.56 10.30
CA VAL A 136 -1.38 6.15 10.34
C VAL A 136 -2.02 5.82 11.68
N ASP A 137 -1.39 6.25 12.78
CA ASP A 137 -1.92 6.05 14.12
C ASP A 137 -3.31 6.66 14.27
N LYS A 138 -3.46 7.89 13.80
CA LYS A 138 -4.73 8.61 13.83
C LYS A 138 -5.83 7.89 13.05
N ILE A 139 -5.50 7.44 11.83
CA ILE A 139 -6.46 6.72 10.98
C ILE A 139 -6.81 5.36 11.60
N ALA A 140 -5.82 4.65 12.15
CA ALA A 140 -6.04 3.34 12.75
C ALA A 140 -6.97 3.40 13.97
N ARG A 141 -7.01 4.54 14.66
CA ARG A 141 -7.78 4.71 15.89
C ARG A 141 -9.15 5.35 15.68
N VAL A 142 -9.56 5.63 14.45
CA VAL A 142 -10.89 6.17 14.21
C VAL A 142 -11.96 5.14 14.59
N ARG A 143 -13.15 5.65 14.87
CA ARG A 143 -14.29 4.80 15.20
C ARG A 143 -14.65 3.94 13.98
N THR A 144 -14.86 2.65 14.21
CA THR A 144 -15.20 1.70 13.16
C THR A 144 -16.49 0.96 13.50
N ASP A 145 -17.09 0.36 12.48
CA ASP A 145 -18.21 -0.59 12.68
C ASP A 145 -17.63 -1.99 12.96
N TYR A 146 -18.50 -2.98 13.08
CA TYR A 146 -18.09 -4.35 13.40
C TYR A 146 -17.28 -5.02 12.27
N SER A 147 -17.21 -4.41 11.08
CA SER A 147 -16.41 -4.91 9.96
C SER A 147 -15.08 -4.18 9.84
N ASP A 148 -14.68 -3.41 10.87
CA ASP A 148 -13.47 -2.59 10.90
C ASP A 148 -13.45 -1.48 9.84
N ARG A 149 -14.63 -1.08 9.39
CA ARG A 149 -14.78 0.02 8.44
C ARG A 149 -14.94 1.33 9.20
N PRO A 150 -14.14 2.37 8.89
CA PRO A 150 -14.28 3.66 9.54
C PRO A 150 -15.71 4.22 9.41
N MET A 151 -16.25 4.71 10.53
CA MET A 151 -17.58 5.32 10.54
C MET A 151 -17.60 6.63 9.73
N GLU A 152 -16.48 7.35 9.73
CA GLU A 152 -16.27 8.51 8.87
C GLU A 152 -15.24 8.13 7.82
N GLU A 153 -15.49 8.46 6.57
CA GLU A 153 -14.59 8.11 5.48
C GLU A 153 -13.19 8.69 5.72
N GLN A 154 -12.18 7.83 5.57
CA GLN A 154 -10.78 8.23 5.59
C GLN A 154 -10.31 8.23 4.13
N LYS A 155 -10.48 9.36 3.45
CA LYS A 155 -10.29 9.45 2.00
C LYS A 155 -8.93 10.05 1.65
N MET A 156 -8.26 9.42 0.70
CA MET A 156 -7.06 9.97 0.07
C MET A 156 -7.49 10.98 -0.98
N ALA A 157 -7.25 12.27 -0.74
CA ALA A 157 -7.63 13.31 -1.69
C ALA A 157 -6.77 13.23 -2.94
N LYS A 158 -5.47 12.97 -2.76
CA LYS A 158 -4.53 12.88 -3.87
C LYS A 158 -3.35 12.00 -3.51
N VAL A 159 -2.91 11.17 -4.46
CA VAL A 159 -1.72 10.35 -4.30
C VAL A 159 -0.79 10.64 -5.47
N THR A 160 0.45 11.01 -5.17
CA THR A 160 1.46 11.36 -6.18
C THR A 160 2.74 10.60 -5.92
N VAL A 161 3.60 10.51 -6.94
CA VAL A 161 4.89 9.85 -6.81
C VAL A 161 5.98 10.69 -7.48
N GLU A 162 7.11 10.82 -6.79
CA GLU A 162 8.33 11.42 -7.34
C GLU A 162 9.29 10.29 -7.70
N THR A 163 9.63 10.15 -8.97
CA THR A 163 10.51 9.07 -9.46
C THR A 163 11.92 9.54 -9.75
N PHE A 164 12.21 10.83 -9.56
CA PHE A 164 13.54 11.42 -9.73
C PHE A 164 14.15 11.14 -11.11
N GLY A 165 13.32 11.22 -12.16
CA GLY A 165 13.75 11.03 -13.53
C GLY A 165 13.93 9.58 -13.98
N VAL A 166 13.60 8.62 -13.13
CA VAL A 166 13.65 7.20 -13.48
C VAL A 166 12.31 6.78 -14.07
N ASP A 167 12.33 6.06 -15.20
CA ASP A 167 11.13 5.50 -15.81
C ASP A 167 10.87 4.11 -15.25
N TYR A 168 9.70 3.92 -14.67
CA TYR A 168 9.27 2.62 -14.19
C TYR A 168 8.28 2.03 -15.18
N PRO A 169 8.54 0.82 -15.71
CA PRO A 169 7.64 0.22 -16.70
C PRO A 169 6.30 -0.18 -16.10
N GLU A 170 5.32 -0.41 -16.98
CA GLU A 170 4.05 -1.00 -16.54
C GLU A 170 4.32 -2.37 -15.93
N PRO A 171 3.50 -2.78 -14.95
CA PRO A 171 3.71 -4.07 -14.30
C PRO A 171 3.41 -5.24 -15.24
N GLU A 172 4.07 -6.36 -14.97
CA GLU A 172 3.67 -7.63 -15.58
C GLU A 172 2.41 -8.11 -14.87
N LYS A 173 1.41 -8.49 -15.65
CA LYS A 173 0.10 -8.91 -15.13
C LYS A 173 -0.09 -10.41 -15.30
N CYS A 174 -0.83 -11.01 -14.37
CA CYS A 174 -1.20 -12.41 -14.52
C CYS A 174 -2.60 -12.58 -15.07
#